data_9d516419b3efb291ea13019b563cbf89
#
_entry.id   9d516419b3efb291ea13019b563cbf89
#
_cell.length_a   1.000
_cell.length_b   1.000
_cell.length_c   1.000
_cell.angle_alpha   90.00
_cell.angle_beta   90.00
_cell.angle_gamma   90.00
#
_symmetry.space_group_name_H-M   'P 1'
#
loop_
_entity.id
_entity.type
_entity.pdbx_description
1 polymer ?
#
loop_
_entity_poly.entity_id
_entity_poly.type
_entity_poly.pdbx_seq_one_letter_code
_entity_poly.pdbx_strand_id
1 'polypeptide(L)'
;GAKWIVVDPRYTRTAEQADIWCPIRSGTDIAFYGGMYNYIIEHLIEPNLAKYQETGDMSEYNFEYLLNYTNASYILDPDYKFDPETGLFSGWNEKTKTYNAHSWHYETESAEDWDTSESGAYAWVKKPGTPEFTTPTLTNPKKDMTLQDPMCVYQQFKKHYSRYTLDTVCGICGMDKDVLELVYKTYTSTAKPGKAGTVLYALGQTQHTYGAQNTRAMCVMQLLLGNIGIPGGGVNALRGEPNVQGATDMGMMVNEHPAYLKWANTTDRASLRKWLE
;
A
#
# COMPACT_ATOMS: atom_id res chain seq x y z
N GLY A 1 3.75 -27.37 -5.63
CA GLY A 1 4.40 -26.25 -6.28
C GLY A 1 3.64 -24.94 -6.03
N ALA A 2 4.22 -23.81 -6.41
CA ALA A 2 3.53 -22.53 -6.37
C ALA A 2 2.33 -22.52 -7.32
N LYS A 3 1.29 -21.79 -6.97
CA LYS A 3 0.17 -21.50 -7.86
C LYS A 3 0.45 -20.24 -8.67
N TRP A 4 0.11 -20.28 -9.94
CA TRP A 4 0.29 -19.19 -10.86
C TRP A 4 -1.06 -18.63 -11.31
N ILE A 5 -1.34 -17.39 -10.92
CA ILE A 5 -2.55 -16.68 -11.26
C ILE A 5 -2.18 -15.56 -12.25
N VAL A 6 -2.85 -15.48 -13.37
CA VAL A 6 -2.69 -14.40 -14.35
C VAL A 6 -3.98 -13.60 -14.43
N VAL A 7 -3.88 -12.31 -14.08
CA VAL A 7 -4.96 -11.33 -14.20
C VAL A 7 -4.65 -10.45 -15.41
N ASP A 8 -5.34 -10.68 -16.51
CA ASP A 8 -5.07 -10.01 -17.78
C ASP A 8 -6.36 -9.96 -18.63
N PRO A 9 -6.70 -8.83 -19.24
CA PRO A 9 -7.87 -8.73 -20.13
C PRO A 9 -7.74 -9.61 -21.37
N ARG A 10 -6.53 -10.00 -21.72
CA ARG A 10 -6.22 -10.82 -22.88
C ARG A 10 -5.71 -12.20 -22.47
N TYR A 11 -6.23 -13.24 -23.10
CA TYR A 11 -5.66 -14.59 -22.99
C TYR A 11 -4.33 -14.66 -23.75
N THR A 12 -3.24 -14.49 -23.03
CA THR A 12 -1.87 -14.47 -23.56
C THR A 12 -1.22 -15.85 -23.43
N ARG A 13 -0.03 -16.02 -24.02
CA ARG A 13 0.79 -17.22 -23.80
C ARG A 13 1.15 -17.43 -22.32
N THR A 14 1.25 -16.34 -21.56
CA THR A 14 1.44 -16.39 -20.11
C THR A 14 0.19 -16.94 -19.43
N ALA A 15 -0.99 -16.47 -19.85
CA ALA A 15 -2.27 -16.95 -19.33
C ALA A 15 -2.51 -18.43 -19.63
N GLU A 16 -2.05 -18.92 -20.80
CA GLU A 16 -2.12 -20.34 -21.20
C GLU A 16 -1.37 -21.26 -20.22
N GLN A 17 -0.32 -20.78 -19.61
CA GLN A 17 0.52 -21.55 -18.67
C GLN A 17 0.06 -21.40 -17.21
N ALA A 18 -0.90 -20.54 -16.93
CA ALA A 18 -1.37 -20.27 -15.58
C ALA A 18 -2.25 -21.40 -15.03
N ASP A 19 -2.23 -21.60 -13.71
CA ASP A 19 -3.23 -22.43 -13.02
C ASP A 19 -4.62 -21.78 -13.08
N ILE A 20 -4.66 -20.44 -13.02
CA ILE A 20 -5.91 -19.66 -13.05
C ILE A 20 -5.68 -18.43 -13.94
N TRP A 21 -6.51 -18.29 -14.96
CA TRP A 21 -6.62 -17.04 -15.70
C TRP A 21 -7.87 -16.28 -15.29
N CYS A 22 -7.68 -15.03 -14.99
CA CYS A 22 -8.72 -14.12 -14.53
C CYS A 22 -8.85 -12.97 -15.52
N PRO A 23 -9.83 -12.97 -16.42
CA PRO A 23 -10.06 -11.88 -17.35
C PRO A 23 -10.57 -10.65 -16.57
N ILE A 24 -9.92 -9.52 -16.78
CA ILE A 24 -10.29 -8.26 -16.16
C ILE A 24 -10.62 -7.22 -17.22
N ARG A 25 -11.65 -6.42 -17.00
CA ARG A 25 -11.87 -5.23 -17.82
C ARG A 25 -10.73 -4.23 -17.58
N SER A 26 -10.10 -3.76 -18.66
CA SER A 26 -9.03 -2.76 -18.55
C SER A 26 -9.49 -1.53 -17.77
N GLY A 27 -8.65 -1.06 -16.83
CA GLY A 27 -8.92 0.12 -16.04
C GLY A 27 -9.78 -0.13 -14.79
N THR A 28 -9.94 -1.38 -14.36
CA THR A 28 -10.73 -1.71 -13.15
C THR A 28 -9.88 -2.34 -12.04
N ASP A 29 -8.58 -2.24 -12.15
CA ASP A 29 -7.61 -2.85 -11.23
C ASP A 29 -7.82 -2.45 -9.77
N ILE A 30 -8.10 -1.16 -9.51
CA ILE A 30 -8.34 -0.67 -8.14
C ILE A 30 -9.59 -1.32 -7.53
N ALA A 31 -10.65 -1.53 -8.32
CA ALA A 31 -11.84 -2.22 -7.83
C ALA A 31 -11.55 -3.69 -7.53
N PHE A 32 -10.75 -4.36 -8.37
CA PHE A 32 -10.29 -5.73 -8.13
C PHE A 32 -9.53 -5.85 -6.82
N TYR A 33 -8.57 -4.97 -6.54
CA TYR A 33 -7.85 -4.97 -5.27
C TYR A 33 -8.74 -4.57 -4.09
N GLY A 34 -9.64 -3.60 -4.29
CA GLY A 34 -10.60 -3.20 -3.25
C GLY A 34 -11.49 -4.36 -2.80
N GLY A 35 -11.95 -5.18 -3.74
CA GLY A 35 -12.67 -6.40 -3.43
C GLY A 35 -11.82 -7.43 -2.70
N MET A 36 -10.55 -7.56 -3.06
CA MET A 36 -9.65 -8.47 -2.35
C MET A 36 -9.40 -8.01 -0.90
N TYR A 37 -9.30 -6.70 -0.64
CA TYR A 37 -9.19 -6.20 0.73
C TYR A 37 -10.43 -6.53 1.54
N ASN A 38 -11.63 -6.30 0.98
CA ASN A 38 -12.87 -6.66 1.65
C ASN A 38 -12.94 -8.16 1.93
N TYR A 39 -12.53 -8.98 0.97
CA TYR A 39 -12.44 -10.44 1.14
C TYR A 39 -11.49 -10.85 2.27
N ILE A 40 -10.31 -10.24 2.35
CA ILE A 40 -9.35 -10.49 3.44
C ILE A 40 -9.96 -10.11 4.79
N ILE A 41 -10.63 -8.98 4.87
CA ILE A 41 -11.29 -8.53 6.11
C ILE A 41 -12.37 -9.52 6.52
N GLU A 42 -13.31 -9.83 5.63
CA GLU A 42 -14.49 -10.64 5.93
C GLU A 42 -14.16 -12.12 6.21
N HIS A 43 -13.17 -12.68 5.50
CA HIS A 43 -12.90 -14.12 5.56
C HIS A 43 -11.65 -14.51 6.36
N LEU A 44 -10.71 -13.58 6.59
CA LEU A 44 -9.46 -13.89 7.29
C LEU A 44 -9.31 -13.11 8.60
N ILE A 45 -9.52 -11.79 8.60
CA ILE A 45 -9.27 -10.98 9.79
C ILE A 45 -10.42 -11.11 10.79
N GLU A 46 -11.63 -10.71 10.42
CA GLU A 46 -12.78 -10.68 11.33
C GLU A 46 -13.10 -12.04 11.99
N PRO A 47 -13.11 -13.16 11.23
CA PRO A 47 -13.43 -14.45 11.85
C PRO A 47 -12.38 -14.96 12.84
N ASN A 48 -11.13 -14.49 12.71
CA ASN A 48 -10.01 -14.98 13.50
C ASN A 48 -9.53 -13.99 14.58
N LEU A 49 -10.00 -12.75 14.55
CA LEU A 49 -9.52 -11.69 15.43
C LEU A 49 -9.79 -12.00 16.92
N ALA A 50 -10.99 -12.41 17.27
CA ALA A 50 -11.34 -12.74 18.65
C ALA A 50 -10.50 -13.91 19.19
N LYS A 51 -10.33 -14.96 18.39
CA LYS A 51 -9.48 -16.10 18.77
C LYS A 51 -8.02 -15.69 18.97
N TYR A 52 -7.49 -14.85 18.08
CA TYR A 52 -6.15 -14.31 18.23
C TYR A 52 -5.99 -13.51 19.53
N GLN A 53 -6.96 -12.65 19.86
CA GLN A 53 -6.92 -11.85 21.10
C GLN A 53 -6.95 -12.70 22.37
N GLU A 54 -7.69 -13.81 22.35
CA GLU A 54 -7.77 -14.72 23.50
C GLU A 54 -6.57 -15.66 23.63
N THR A 55 -6.07 -16.18 22.52
CA THR A 55 -5.11 -17.31 22.54
C THR A 55 -3.78 -17.02 21.86
N GLY A 56 -3.65 -15.91 21.16
CA GLY A 56 -2.50 -15.62 20.29
C GLY A 56 -2.43 -16.50 19.03
N ASP A 57 -3.51 -17.20 18.67
CA ASP A 57 -3.51 -18.09 17.51
C ASP A 57 -3.44 -17.31 16.18
N MET A 58 -2.38 -17.57 15.43
CA MET A 58 -2.10 -16.98 14.10
C MET A 58 -2.14 -18.03 12.98
N SER A 59 -2.72 -19.20 13.21
CA SER A 59 -2.69 -20.31 12.24
C SER A 59 -3.34 -19.98 10.89
N GLU A 60 -4.34 -19.11 10.91
CA GLU A 60 -5.09 -18.71 9.71
C GLU A 60 -4.68 -17.34 9.15
N TYR A 61 -4.17 -16.45 10.01
CA TYR A 61 -3.79 -15.09 9.61
C TYR A 61 -2.66 -14.52 10.48
N ASN A 62 -1.71 -13.82 9.87
CA ASN A 62 -0.56 -13.24 10.56
C ASN A 62 -0.92 -11.88 11.18
N PHE A 63 -1.57 -11.89 12.35
CA PHE A 63 -1.93 -10.68 13.10
C PHE A 63 -0.72 -9.89 13.59
N GLU A 64 0.37 -10.55 13.94
CA GLU A 64 1.60 -9.88 14.37
C GLU A 64 2.09 -8.92 13.26
N TYR A 65 2.06 -9.38 12.00
CA TYR A 65 2.45 -8.53 10.89
C TYR A 65 1.51 -7.33 10.74
N LEU A 66 0.20 -7.55 10.75
CA LEU A 66 -0.78 -6.49 10.61
C LEU A 66 -0.62 -5.41 11.69
N LEU A 67 -0.45 -5.81 12.94
CA LEU A 67 -0.42 -4.92 14.10
C LEU A 67 0.90 -4.15 14.24
N ASN A 68 2.03 -4.81 13.94
CA ASN A 68 3.35 -4.26 14.23
C ASN A 68 4.06 -3.66 13.00
N TYR A 69 3.74 -4.13 11.80
CA TYR A 69 4.45 -3.72 10.57
C TYR A 69 3.57 -2.91 9.61
N THR A 70 2.34 -2.60 10.02
CA THR A 70 1.46 -1.67 9.30
C THR A 70 0.92 -0.60 10.25
N ASN A 71 0.24 0.39 9.70
CA ASN A 71 -0.45 1.40 10.50
C ASN A 71 -1.89 1.00 10.87
N ALA A 72 -2.26 -0.25 10.71
CA ALA A 72 -3.64 -0.71 10.95
C ALA A 72 -4.12 -0.45 12.39
N SER A 73 -3.21 -0.58 13.37
CA SER A 73 -3.49 -0.34 14.80
C SER A 73 -3.47 1.13 15.23
N TYR A 74 -3.03 2.06 14.36
CA TYR A 74 -2.91 3.46 14.74
C TYR A 74 -4.26 4.13 14.89
N ILE A 75 -4.39 5.00 15.90
CA ILE A 75 -5.61 5.78 16.15
C ILE A 75 -5.47 7.13 15.46
N LEU A 76 -6.51 7.53 14.75
CA LEU A 76 -6.57 8.82 14.07
C LEU A 76 -6.95 9.91 15.05
N ASP A 77 -6.46 11.12 14.80
CA ASP A 77 -6.83 12.31 15.55
C ASP A 77 -8.36 12.47 15.56
N PRO A 78 -9.01 12.68 16.72
CA PRO A 78 -10.46 12.84 16.83
C PRO A 78 -11.02 13.96 15.97
N ASP A 79 -10.23 14.98 15.68
CA ASP A 79 -10.63 16.10 14.81
C ASP A 79 -10.51 15.78 13.31
N TYR A 80 -9.91 14.64 12.96
CA TYR A 80 -9.76 14.22 11.59
C TYR A 80 -11.11 13.80 10.99
N LYS A 81 -11.53 14.55 9.97
CA LYS A 81 -12.77 14.26 9.25
C LYS A 81 -12.48 13.51 7.98
N PHE A 82 -13.07 12.33 7.88
CA PHE A 82 -13.05 11.56 6.65
C PHE A 82 -14.01 12.16 5.63
N ASP A 83 -13.50 12.42 4.46
CA ASP A 83 -14.32 12.63 3.28
C ASP A 83 -14.15 11.40 2.38
N PRO A 84 -15.18 10.56 2.23
CA PRO A 84 -15.11 9.38 1.39
C PRO A 84 -14.97 9.72 -0.10
N GLU A 85 -15.25 10.95 -0.52
CA GLU A 85 -15.12 11.39 -1.90
C GLU A 85 -13.72 11.93 -2.21
N THR A 86 -13.10 12.64 -1.26
CA THR A 86 -11.79 13.26 -1.46
C THR A 86 -10.62 12.41 -0.97
N GLY A 87 -10.89 11.35 -0.24
CA GLY A 87 -9.90 10.35 0.15
C GLY A 87 -9.73 10.15 1.64
N LEU A 88 -9.68 8.91 2.01
CA LEU A 88 -9.28 8.43 3.32
C LEU A 88 -7.79 8.64 3.48
N PHE A 89 -7.35 9.05 4.64
CA PHE A 89 -5.93 9.19 4.97
C PHE A 89 -5.15 10.13 4.05
N SER A 90 -5.83 11.05 3.36
CA SER A 90 -5.14 12.03 2.54
C SER A 90 -4.67 13.19 3.41
N GLY A 91 -3.43 13.60 3.25
CA GLY A 91 -2.93 14.87 3.77
C GLY A 91 -3.39 16.07 2.93
N TRP A 92 -4.55 15.99 2.29
CA TRP A 92 -5.10 17.06 1.48
C TRP A 92 -5.51 18.26 2.36
N ASN A 93 -5.03 19.43 2.01
CA ASN A 93 -5.40 20.68 2.67
C ASN A 93 -6.30 21.48 1.72
N GLU A 94 -7.58 21.56 2.04
CA GLU A 94 -8.57 22.25 1.22
C GLU A 94 -8.31 23.74 1.05
N LYS A 95 -7.73 24.39 2.08
CA LYS A 95 -7.44 25.84 2.05
C LYS A 95 -6.28 26.17 1.11
N THR A 96 -5.23 25.37 1.16
CA THR A 96 -4.03 25.59 0.35
C THR A 96 -4.06 24.85 -0.97
N LYS A 97 -5.05 23.96 -1.19
CA LYS A 97 -5.16 23.07 -2.35
C LYS A 97 -3.89 22.26 -2.60
N THR A 98 -3.20 21.88 -1.52
CA THR A 98 -1.96 21.11 -1.56
C THR A 98 -2.10 19.81 -0.80
N TYR A 99 -1.32 18.84 -1.21
CA TYR A 99 -1.22 17.54 -0.53
C TYR A 99 0.03 17.52 0.35
N ASN A 100 -0.15 17.21 1.64
CA ASN A 100 0.95 16.98 2.56
C ASN A 100 0.91 15.52 3.07
N ALA A 101 1.76 14.68 2.52
CA ALA A 101 1.87 13.28 2.91
C ALA A 101 2.36 13.08 4.36
N HIS A 102 2.90 14.13 4.98
CA HIS A 102 3.43 14.08 6.34
C HIS A 102 2.42 14.48 7.42
N SER A 103 1.21 14.88 7.03
CA SER A 103 0.13 15.25 7.96
C SER A 103 -0.86 14.10 8.13
N TRP A 104 -0.43 12.95 8.57
CA TRP A 104 -1.26 11.77 8.69
C TRP A 104 -2.16 11.76 9.93
N HIS A 105 -2.35 12.86 10.58
CA HIS A 105 -3.36 13.09 11.63
C HIS A 105 -3.59 11.90 12.57
N TYR A 106 -2.50 11.34 13.11
CA TYR A 106 -2.60 10.34 14.17
C TYR A 106 -2.72 11.03 15.53
N GLU A 107 -3.51 10.43 16.42
CA GLU A 107 -3.43 10.75 17.83
C GLU A 107 -2.05 10.32 18.36
N THR A 108 -1.34 11.21 19.03
CA THR A 108 0.00 10.96 19.55
C THR A 108 -0.02 10.77 21.06
N GLU A 109 0.83 9.89 21.56
CA GLU A 109 1.11 9.82 22.99
C GLU A 109 1.83 11.06 23.47
N SER A 110 1.68 11.41 24.76
CA SER A 110 2.42 12.53 25.34
C SER A 110 3.93 12.24 25.32
N ALA A 111 4.75 13.29 25.18
CA ALA A 111 6.21 13.15 25.14
C ALA A 111 6.83 12.51 26.40
N GLU A 112 6.08 12.44 27.49
CA GLU A 112 6.49 11.85 28.77
C GLU A 112 6.42 10.31 28.77
N ASP A 113 5.63 9.73 27.84
CA ASP A 113 5.42 8.28 27.73
C ASP A 113 6.30 7.63 26.65
N TRP A 114 7.28 8.34 26.11
CA TRP A 114 8.09 7.83 25.00
C TRP A 114 9.13 6.84 25.43
N ASP A 115 8.92 5.57 25.10
CA ASP A 115 10.00 4.59 25.05
C ASP A 115 10.77 4.78 23.73
N THR A 116 11.97 5.34 23.85
CA THR A 116 12.86 5.60 22.70
C THR A 116 13.45 4.31 22.10
N SER A 117 13.14 3.15 22.67
CA SER A 117 13.64 1.84 22.21
C SER A 117 12.77 1.22 21.09
N GLU A 118 11.54 1.67 20.91
CA GLU A 118 10.66 1.17 19.85
C GLU A 118 10.67 2.08 18.61
N SER A 119 10.53 1.48 17.45
CA SER A 119 10.49 2.17 16.16
C SER A 119 9.22 3.01 16.03
N GLY A 120 9.27 4.24 16.47
CA GLY A 120 8.18 5.21 16.27
C GLY A 120 8.02 5.60 14.80
N ALA A 121 6.83 6.06 14.43
CA ALA A 121 6.60 6.65 13.13
C ALA A 121 7.33 8.00 13.02
N TYR A 122 8.10 8.18 11.95
CA TYR A 122 8.81 9.43 11.71
C TYR A 122 7.88 10.42 10.98
N ALA A 123 7.55 11.52 11.62
CA ALA A 123 6.94 12.67 10.97
C ALA A 123 8.00 13.74 10.68
N TRP A 124 8.08 14.16 9.44
CA TRP A 124 8.93 15.29 9.05
C TRP A 124 8.24 16.60 9.44
N VAL A 125 8.74 17.26 10.48
CA VAL A 125 8.22 18.55 10.91
C VAL A 125 9.03 19.66 10.25
N LYS A 126 8.34 20.55 9.53
CA LYS A 126 8.95 21.76 8.99
C LYS A 126 9.17 22.77 10.13
N LYS A 127 10.42 23.18 10.35
CA LYS A 127 10.74 24.21 11.34
C LYS A 127 10.09 25.53 10.93
N PRO A 128 9.30 26.18 11.81
CA PRO A 128 8.69 27.46 11.48
C PRO A 128 9.75 28.49 11.02
N GLY A 129 9.53 29.10 9.87
CA GLY A 129 10.41 30.15 9.32
C GLY A 129 11.60 29.67 8.49
N THR A 130 11.76 28.36 8.24
CA THR A 130 12.81 27.83 7.36
C THR A 130 12.22 26.99 6.23
N PRO A 131 12.83 27.00 5.02
CA PRO A 131 12.45 26.09 3.95
C PRO A 131 12.94 24.66 4.19
N GLU A 132 13.77 24.44 5.20
CA GLU A 132 14.43 23.17 5.47
C GLU A 132 13.55 22.26 6.31
N PHE A 133 13.48 21.00 5.92
CA PHE A 133 12.94 19.94 6.75
C PHE A 133 13.95 19.67 7.87
N THR A 134 13.56 19.95 9.10
CA THR A 134 14.34 19.51 10.25
C THR A 134 14.22 17.99 10.42
N THR A 135 15.19 17.42 11.12
CA THR A 135 15.20 16.04 11.59
C THR A 135 13.79 15.54 11.90
N PRO A 136 13.42 14.34 11.43
CA PRO A 136 12.13 13.77 11.74
C PRO A 136 11.94 13.78 13.25
N THR A 137 10.87 14.43 13.71
CA THR A 137 10.45 14.29 15.09
C THR A 137 9.78 12.92 15.19
N LEU A 138 10.31 12.06 16.03
CA LEU A 138 9.63 10.83 16.39
C LEU A 138 8.27 11.22 16.98
N THR A 139 7.21 10.85 16.32
CA THR A 139 5.88 10.84 16.89
C THR A 139 5.52 9.41 17.18
N ASN A 140 5.08 9.13 18.40
CA ASN A 140 4.57 7.82 18.77
C ASN A 140 3.04 7.86 18.64
N PRO A 141 2.46 7.34 17.53
CA PRO A 141 1.02 7.29 17.40
C PRO A 141 0.44 6.36 18.46
N LYS A 142 -0.66 6.75 19.07
CA LYS A 142 -1.44 5.83 19.89
C LYS A 142 -1.89 4.64 19.06
N LYS A 143 -1.86 3.45 19.67
CA LYS A 143 -2.22 2.20 19.02
C LYS A 143 -3.37 1.51 19.75
N ASP A 144 -4.30 1.00 18.99
CA ASP A 144 -5.27 0.02 19.46
C ASP A 144 -4.91 -1.36 18.92
N MET A 145 -4.25 -2.15 19.74
CA MET A 145 -3.87 -3.53 19.38
C MET A 145 -5.07 -4.47 19.30
N THR A 146 -6.25 -4.04 19.75
CA THR A 146 -7.49 -4.81 19.64
C THR A 146 -8.21 -4.58 18.30
N LEU A 147 -7.84 -3.52 17.56
CA LEU A 147 -8.47 -3.09 16.31
C LEU A 147 -9.97 -2.78 16.45
N GLN A 148 -10.45 -2.44 17.66
CA GLN A 148 -11.87 -2.18 17.94
C GLN A 148 -12.22 -0.69 18.01
N ASP A 149 -11.24 0.19 18.25
CA ASP A 149 -11.49 1.62 18.31
C ASP A 149 -12.04 2.13 16.97
N PRO A 150 -13.20 2.83 16.97
CA PRO A 150 -13.78 3.37 15.74
C PRO A 150 -12.86 4.30 14.95
N MET A 151 -11.93 4.97 15.62
CA MET A 151 -10.94 5.85 14.99
C MET A 151 -9.64 5.11 14.60
N CYS A 152 -9.54 3.83 14.86
CA CYS A 152 -8.44 3.01 14.38
C CYS A 152 -8.41 2.96 12.85
N VAL A 153 -7.23 3.06 12.26
CA VAL A 153 -7.04 2.98 10.80
C VAL A 153 -7.72 1.75 10.22
N TYR A 154 -7.58 0.60 10.89
CA TYR A 154 -8.24 -0.63 10.45
C TYR A 154 -9.76 -0.49 10.32
N GLN A 155 -10.44 0.10 11.31
CA GLN A 155 -11.89 0.25 11.29
C GLN A 155 -12.35 1.20 10.16
N GLN A 156 -11.60 2.26 9.91
CA GLN A 156 -11.91 3.17 8.81
C GLN A 156 -11.64 2.51 7.46
N PHE A 157 -10.58 1.73 7.34
CA PHE A 157 -10.26 0.95 6.15
C PHE A 157 -11.37 -0.08 5.86
N LYS A 158 -11.78 -0.85 6.86
CA LYS A 158 -12.90 -1.80 6.79
C LYS A 158 -14.18 -1.12 6.32
N LYS A 159 -14.55 0.00 6.94
CA LYS A 159 -15.73 0.79 6.56
C LYS A 159 -15.66 1.26 5.10
N HIS A 160 -14.51 1.72 4.64
CA HIS A 160 -14.33 2.18 3.27
C HIS A 160 -14.48 1.06 2.26
N TYR A 161 -13.83 -0.08 2.49
CA TYR A 161 -13.78 -1.17 1.51
C TYR A 161 -14.97 -2.13 1.58
N SER A 162 -15.85 -2.04 2.56
CA SER A 162 -17.09 -2.83 2.63
C SER A 162 -18.01 -2.65 1.41
N ARG A 163 -17.86 -1.54 0.66
CA ARG A 163 -18.59 -1.29 -0.60
C ARG A 163 -18.17 -2.20 -1.76
N TYR A 164 -16.99 -2.79 -1.68
CA TYR A 164 -16.43 -3.65 -2.74
C TYR A 164 -16.80 -5.11 -2.48
N THR A 165 -18.10 -5.40 -2.50
CA THR A 165 -18.59 -6.79 -2.44
C THR A 165 -18.21 -7.55 -3.71
N LEU A 166 -18.21 -8.89 -3.65
CA LEU A 166 -17.93 -9.72 -4.83
C LEU A 166 -18.83 -9.34 -6.02
N ASP A 167 -20.14 -9.13 -5.78
CA ASP A 167 -21.08 -8.77 -6.85
C ASP A 167 -20.76 -7.39 -7.45
N THR A 168 -20.41 -6.43 -6.61
CA THR A 168 -19.98 -5.09 -7.06
C THR A 168 -18.73 -5.19 -7.93
N VAL A 169 -17.73 -5.93 -7.49
CA VAL A 169 -16.47 -6.09 -8.22
C VAL A 169 -16.67 -6.85 -9.54
N CYS A 170 -17.48 -7.92 -9.55
CA CYS A 170 -17.84 -8.64 -10.76
C CYS A 170 -18.48 -7.71 -11.79
N GLY A 171 -19.43 -6.86 -11.36
CA GLY A 171 -20.07 -5.88 -12.23
C GLY A 171 -19.10 -4.85 -12.82
N ILE A 172 -18.17 -4.35 -12.01
CA ILE A 172 -17.15 -3.37 -12.44
C ILE A 172 -16.11 -4.03 -13.35
N CYS A 173 -15.54 -5.15 -12.91
CA CYS A 173 -14.42 -5.81 -13.57
C CYS A 173 -14.86 -6.69 -14.76
N GLY A 174 -16.13 -7.01 -14.87
CA GLY A 174 -16.65 -7.88 -15.92
C GLY A 174 -16.19 -9.32 -15.80
N MET A 175 -16.04 -9.81 -14.59
CA MET A 175 -15.58 -11.17 -14.28
C MET A 175 -16.72 -12.06 -13.81
N ASP A 176 -16.57 -13.36 -14.05
CA ASP A 176 -17.42 -14.35 -13.42
C ASP A 176 -17.11 -14.46 -11.93
N LYS A 177 -18.16 -14.54 -11.10
CA LYS A 177 -18.06 -14.55 -9.64
C LYS A 177 -17.21 -15.71 -9.13
N ASP A 178 -17.42 -16.90 -9.69
CA ASP A 178 -16.68 -18.10 -9.29
C ASP A 178 -15.17 -17.98 -9.55
N VAL A 179 -14.80 -17.36 -10.68
CA VAL A 179 -13.41 -17.11 -11.02
C VAL A 179 -12.80 -16.07 -10.06
N LEU A 180 -13.51 -14.99 -9.80
CA LEU A 180 -13.04 -13.94 -8.88
C LEU A 180 -12.85 -14.48 -7.46
N GLU A 181 -13.83 -15.23 -6.96
CA GLU A 181 -13.76 -15.86 -5.64
C GLU A 181 -12.62 -16.88 -5.55
N LEU A 182 -12.42 -17.69 -6.58
CA LEU A 182 -11.33 -18.65 -6.66
C LEU A 182 -9.96 -17.95 -6.60
N VAL A 183 -9.80 -16.85 -7.33
CA VAL A 183 -8.58 -16.02 -7.30
C VAL A 183 -8.34 -15.46 -5.92
N TYR A 184 -9.37 -14.85 -5.31
CA TYR A 184 -9.25 -14.28 -3.97
C TYR A 184 -8.89 -15.34 -2.95
N LYS A 185 -9.63 -16.44 -2.89
CA LYS A 185 -9.37 -17.56 -1.98
C LYS A 185 -7.96 -18.13 -2.16
N THR A 186 -7.52 -18.29 -3.40
CA THR A 186 -6.20 -18.87 -3.68
C THR A 186 -5.09 -17.93 -3.26
N TYR A 187 -5.16 -16.66 -3.65
CA TYR A 187 -4.11 -15.71 -3.36
C TYR A 187 -4.05 -15.34 -1.86
N THR A 188 -5.19 -15.11 -1.23
CA THR A 188 -5.24 -14.73 0.19
C THR A 188 -4.83 -15.86 1.14
N SER A 189 -4.78 -17.11 0.66
CA SER A 189 -4.21 -18.22 1.44
C SER A 189 -2.74 -18.01 1.83
N THR A 190 -2.06 -17.04 1.20
CA THR A 190 -0.68 -16.64 1.53
C THR A 190 -0.57 -15.83 2.82
N ALA A 191 -1.69 -15.37 3.40
CA ALA A 191 -1.72 -14.68 4.70
C ALA A 191 -1.33 -15.59 5.89
N LYS A 192 -1.30 -16.90 5.68
CA LYS A 192 -0.93 -17.85 6.74
C LYS A 192 0.57 -17.80 7.01
N PRO A 193 1.00 -17.88 8.29
CA PRO A 193 2.41 -17.97 8.62
C PRO A 193 3.14 -19.09 7.85
N GLY A 194 4.33 -18.79 7.37
CA GLY A 194 5.15 -19.72 6.58
C GLY A 194 4.74 -19.85 5.11
N LYS A 195 3.74 -19.10 4.65
CA LYS A 195 3.40 -18.96 3.24
C LYS A 195 3.76 -17.59 2.73
N ALA A 196 3.94 -17.47 1.42
CA ALA A 196 4.25 -16.23 0.75
C ALA A 196 3.58 -16.15 -0.62
N GLY A 197 3.21 -14.94 -1.00
CA GLY A 197 2.72 -14.63 -2.33
C GLY A 197 3.44 -13.42 -2.91
N THR A 198 3.80 -13.48 -4.18
CA THR A 198 4.42 -12.36 -4.88
C THR A 198 3.52 -11.84 -5.99
N VAL A 199 3.59 -10.55 -6.25
CA VAL A 199 2.97 -9.92 -7.42
C VAL A 199 4.07 -9.57 -8.40
N LEU A 200 3.93 -10.03 -9.64
CA LEU A 200 4.75 -9.65 -10.77
C LEU A 200 3.91 -8.74 -11.67
N TYR A 201 4.41 -7.54 -11.95
CA TYR A 201 3.71 -6.58 -12.79
C TYR A 201 4.67 -5.81 -13.70
N ALA A 202 4.13 -5.17 -14.70
CA ALA A 202 4.86 -4.24 -15.57
C ALA A 202 3.92 -3.14 -16.07
N LEU A 203 4.07 -2.74 -17.31
CA LEU A 203 3.40 -1.59 -17.91
C LEU A 203 1.88 -1.71 -17.97
N GLY A 204 1.32 -2.93 -17.98
CA GLY A 204 -0.12 -3.15 -17.92
C GLY A 204 -0.79 -2.57 -16.66
N GLN A 205 -0.04 -2.43 -15.56
CA GLN A 205 -0.52 -1.79 -14.34
C GLN A 205 -0.19 -0.29 -14.28
N THR A 206 0.92 0.13 -14.88
CA THR A 206 1.44 1.49 -14.70
C THR A 206 1.09 2.45 -15.83
N GLN A 207 0.78 1.96 -17.04
CA GLN A 207 0.40 2.81 -18.16
C GLN A 207 -1.11 3.17 -18.17
N HIS A 208 -1.57 3.63 -17.03
CA HIS A 208 -2.91 4.19 -16.83
C HIS A 208 -2.80 5.60 -16.24
N THR A 209 -3.83 6.41 -16.38
CA THR A 209 -3.91 7.74 -15.73
C THR A 209 -3.70 7.64 -14.22
N TYR A 210 -4.13 6.54 -13.61
CA TYR A 210 -3.98 6.23 -12.17
C TYR A 210 -3.01 5.05 -11.91
N GLY A 211 -2.02 4.85 -12.75
CA GLY A 211 -1.06 3.75 -12.63
C GLY A 211 -0.30 3.72 -11.30
N ALA A 212 -0.02 4.89 -10.70
CA ALA A 212 0.57 4.97 -9.37
C ALA A 212 -0.36 4.39 -8.29
N GLN A 213 -1.66 4.63 -8.40
CA GLN A 213 -2.66 4.07 -7.49
C GLN A 213 -2.82 2.56 -7.66
N ASN A 214 -2.73 2.03 -8.88
CA ASN A 214 -2.71 0.59 -9.12
C ASN A 214 -1.54 -0.08 -8.37
N THR A 215 -0.34 0.50 -8.48
CA THR A 215 0.84 -0.02 -7.77
C THR A 215 0.67 0.07 -6.25
N ARG A 216 0.14 1.17 -5.74
CA ARG A 216 -0.17 1.31 -4.31
C ARG A 216 -1.18 0.27 -3.84
N ALA A 217 -2.21 0.00 -4.65
CA ALA A 217 -3.20 -1.02 -4.33
C ALA A 217 -2.55 -2.41 -4.19
N MET A 218 -1.64 -2.79 -5.07
CA MET A 218 -0.88 -4.03 -4.91
C MET A 218 -0.08 -4.05 -3.59
N CYS A 219 0.58 -2.94 -3.24
CA CYS A 219 1.34 -2.85 -2.00
C CYS A 219 0.44 -2.99 -0.77
N VAL A 220 -0.72 -2.34 -0.75
CA VAL A 220 -1.69 -2.46 0.35
C VAL A 220 -2.16 -3.90 0.52
N MET A 221 -2.48 -4.59 -0.59
CA MET A 221 -2.83 -6.00 -0.55
C MET A 221 -1.72 -6.85 0.09
N GLN A 222 -0.49 -6.65 -0.35
CA GLN A 222 0.66 -7.40 0.16
C GLN A 222 0.96 -7.10 1.64
N LEU A 223 0.73 -5.88 2.09
CA LEU A 223 0.82 -5.52 3.50
C LEU A 223 -0.27 -6.20 4.34
N LEU A 224 -1.52 -6.24 3.85
CA LEU A 224 -2.59 -6.96 4.52
C LEU A 224 -2.31 -8.47 4.63
N LEU A 225 -1.65 -9.06 3.63
CA LEU A 225 -1.31 -10.47 3.61
C LEU A 225 0.01 -10.82 4.32
N GLY A 226 0.78 -9.82 4.78
CA GLY A 226 2.08 -10.04 5.39
C GLY A 226 3.16 -10.53 4.42
N ASN A 227 3.02 -10.21 3.14
CA ASN A 227 3.90 -10.71 2.08
C ASN A 227 5.10 -9.81 1.77
N ILE A 228 5.22 -8.64 2.41
CA ILE A 228 6.37 -7.74 2.21
C ILE A 228 7.44 -8.01 3.28
N GLY A 229 8.69 -8.10 2.84
CA GLY A 229 9.83 -8.33 3.72
C GLY A 229 10.12 -9.81 4.04
N ILE A 230 9.43 -10.74 3.36
CA ILE A 230 9.66 -12.19 3.52
C ILE A 230 10.14 -12.81 2.21
N PRO A 231 10.95 -13.88 2.26
CA PRO A 231 11.38 -14.60 1.06
C PRO A 231 10.20 -15.13 0.25
N GLY A 232 10.20 -14.84 -1.05
CA GLY A 232 9.13 -15.26 -1.96
C GLY A 232 7.91 -14.34 -1.98
N GLY A 233 7.91 -13.27 -1.19
CA GLY A 233 6.86 -12.26 -1.17
C GLY A 233 7.22 -11.01 -1.99
N GLY A 234 6.41 -9.96 -1.82
CA GLY A 234 6.67 -8.63 -2.36
C GLY A 234 5.89 -8.26 -3.63
N VAL A 235 6.20 -7.06 -4.11
CA VAL A 235 5.66 -6.49 -5.35
C VAL A 235 6.83 -6.22 -6.29
N ASN A 236 6.86 -6.92 -7.41
CA ASN A 236 8.04 -6.98 -8.28
C ASN A 236 7.72 -6.44 -9.67
N ALA A 237 8.35 -5.33 -10.03
CA ALA A 237 8.25 -4.77 -11.37
C ALA A 237 9.12 -5.56 -12.34
N LEU A 238 8.53 -6.19 -13.33
CA LEU A 238 9.23 -6.80 -14.45
C LEU A 238 9.53 -5.71 -15.48
N ARG A 239 10.79 -5.39 -15.66
CA ARG A 239 11.20 -4.34 -16.61
C ARG A 239 10.91 -4.80 -18.04
N GLY A 240 10.20 -3.95 -18.81
CA GLY A 240 9.85 -4.25 -20.20
C GLY A 240 11.03 -4.16 -21.14
N GLU A 241 11.86 -3.12 -20.98
CA GLU A 241 13.02 -2.85 -21.82
C GLU A 241 14.30 -3.48 -21.26
N PRO A 242 15.11 -4.13 -22.10
CA PRO A 242 16.41 -4.65 -21.67
C PRO A 242 17.29 -3.53 -21.12
N ASN A 243 17.85 -3.75 -19.92
CA ASN A 243 18.73 -2.82 -19.25
C ASN A 243 18.19 -1.39 -19.05
N VAL A 244 16.88 -1.25 -18.88
CA VAL A 244 16.27 0.08 -18.66
C VAL A 244 16.82 0.78 -17.41
N GLN A 245 17.17 0.03 -16.37
CA GLN A 245 17.79 0.59 -15.17
C GLN A 245 19.21 1.10 -15.45
N GLY A 246 20.03 0.35 -16.14
CA GLY A 246 21.36 0.80 -16.56
C GLY A 246 21.31 2.02 -17.47
N ALA A 247 20.34 2.09 -18.38
CA ALA A 247 20.13 3.28 -19.19
C ALA A 247 19.79 4.52 -18.33
N THR A 248 18.96 4.36 -17.30
CA THR A 248 18.64 5.42 -16.36
C THR A 248 19.86 5.81 -15.51
N ASP A 249 20.64 4.83 -15.04
CA ASP A 249 21.89 5.07 -14.28
C ASP A 249 22.90 5.89 -15.08
N MET A 250 22.92 5.73 -16.40
CA MET A 250 23.79 6.48 -17.31
C MET A 250 23.22 7.84 -17.72
N GLY A 251 22.10 8.26 -17.17
CA GLY A 251 21.50 9.57 -17.44
C GLY A 251 20.88 9.70 -18.83
N MET A 252 20.39 8.61 -19.42
CA MET A 252 19.71 8.66 -20.73
C MET A 252 18.30 9.25 -20.64
N MET A 253 17.76 9.44 -19.46
CA MET A 253 16.53 10.22 -19.24
C MET A 253 16.86 11.71 -19.29
N VAL A 254 16.03 12.46 -19.97
CA VAL A 254 16.26 13.90 -20.27
C VAL A 254 16.31 14.82 -19.04
N ASN A 255 15.91 14.36 -17.89
CA ASN A 255 15.79 15.14 -16.67
C ASN A 255 16.85 14.82 -15.59
N GLU A 256 17.83 13.97 -15.91
CA GLU A 256 18.84 13.53 -14.95
C GLU A 256 20.22 13.39 -15.61
N HIS A 257 21.28 13.61 -14.84
CA HIS A 257 22.65 13.24 -15.16
C HIS A 257 22.94 11.80 -14.75
N PRO A 258 24.06 11.20 -15.21
CA PRO A 258 24.52 9.91 -14.71
C PRO A 258 24.51 9.85 -13.18
N ALA A 259 24.16 8.68 -12.62
CA ALA A 259 24.00 8.45 -11.19
C ALA A 259 22.89 9.32 -10.52
N TYR A 260 21.84 9.64 -11.27
CA TYR A 260 20.67 10.39 -10.77
C TYR A 260 20.97 11.81 -10.28
N LEU A 261 22.05 12.40 -10.70
CA LEU A 261 22.38 13.79 -10.38
C LEU A 261 21.35 14.72 -11.05
N LYS A 262 20.80 15.63 -10.28
CA LYS A 262 19.81 16.58 -10.79
C LYS A 262 20.49 17.76 -11.48
N TRP A 263 19.81 18.31 -12.48
CA TRP A 263 20.22 19.54 -13.14
C TRP A 263 20.24 20.72 -12.18
N ALA A 264 21.14 21.66 -12.42
CA ALA A 264 21.08 22.97 -11.78
C ALA A 264 19.73 23.63 -12.09
N ASN A 265 19.14 24.28 -11.10
CA ASN A 265 17.91 25.03 -11.25
C ASN A 265 18.05 26.45 -10.71
N THR A 266 17.03 27.28 -10.91
CA THR A 266 17.08 28.71 -10.55
C THR A 266 16.85 28.98 -9.08
N THR A 267 16.46 28.01 -8.28
CA THR A 267 16.11 28.20 -6.86
C THR A 267 17.21 27.79 -5.90
N ASP A 268 17.65 26.56 -6.00
CA ASP A 268 18.62 25.97 -5.07
C ASP A 268 19.98 25.68 -5.69
N ARG A 269 20.05 25.62 -7.03
CA ARG A 269 21.24 25.30 -7.80
C ARG A 269 21.46 26.32 -8.91
N ALA A 270 21.31 27.60 -8.58
CA ALA A 270 21.36 28.69 -9.55
C ALA A 270 22.74 28.87 -10.23
N SER A 271 23.79 28.26 -9.71
CA SER A 271 25.10 28.26 -10.31
C SER A 271 25.75 26.89 -10.31
N LEU A 272 26.62 26.65 -11.28
CA LEU A 272 27.41 25.40 -11.35
C LEU A 272 28.20 25.15 -10.06
N ARG A 273 28.70 26.21 -9.44
CA ARG A 273 29.41 26.12 -8.17
C ARG A 273 28.53 25.57 -7.05
N LYS A 274 27.33 26.13 -6.86
CA LYS A 274 26.35 25.62 -5.86
C LYS A 274 25.88 24.22 -6.16
N TRP A 275 25.90 23.83 -7.43
CA TRP A 275 25.50 22.49 -7.81
C TRP A 275 26.59 21.45 -7.53
N LEU A 276 27.87 21.86 -7.57
CA LEU A 276 29.05 21.02 -7.30
C LEU A 276 29.38 20.92 -5.80
N GLU A 277 28.98 21.89 -4.99
CA GLU A 277 29.08 21.88 -3.52
C GLU A 277 27.95 21.06 -2.89
#